data_f745df0a04b3801a1c6842ba3028f901
#
_entry.id   f745df0a04b3801a1c6842ba3028f901
#
_cell.length_a   1.000
_cell.length_b   1.000
_cell.length_c   1.000
_cell.angle_alpha   90.00
_cell.angle_beta   90.00
_cell.angle_gamma   90.00
#
_symmetry.space_group_name_H-M   'P 1'
#
loop_
_entity.id
_entity.type
_entity.pdbx_description
1 polymer ?
#
loop_
_entity_poly.entity_id
_entity_poly.type
_entity_poly.pdbx_seq_one_letter_code
_entity_poly.pdbx_strand_id
1 'polypeptide(L)'
;MFVYLIQWEEKKMLNFNFLNNMRHWGDGLAKVEHEMKHKHDDFRQALNPNTMEAAIWLVEELKKTLEENYMKEEQYNILVLNSWLGIPLVPLLCENISVGELHLVDIDNEALELSKVFNKHYIAEEYIKVNHWNLDIPFAFDELNQLKVDIVITMGAEQMYPLKDLKTANKHAIFAVQNSNVIEEMYGINCVDSEKALIENAGLKNTYYTGKQKQFYYDWN
;
A
#
# COMPACT_ATOMS: atom_id res chain seq x y z
N MET A 1 -5.27 44.61 15.57
CA MET A 1 -5.04 43.67 14.48
C MET A 1 -4.05 42.63 14.99
N PHE A 2 -4.56 41.47 15.44
CA PHE A 2 -3.71 40.39 15.97
C PHE A 2 -3.40 39.46 14.80
N VAL A 3 -2.12 39.38 14.44
CA VAL A 3 -1.61 38.41 13.48
C VAL A 3 -1.33 37.12 14.26
N TYR A 4 -2.16 36.11 14.13
CA TYR A 4 -1.84 34.75 14.58
C TYR A 4 -0.87 34.14 13.58
N LEU A 5 0.40 34.12 13.94
CA LEU A 5 1.36 33.23 13.30
C LEU A 5 1.00 31.80 13.73
N ILE A 6 0.36 31.06 12.85
CA ILE A 6 0.25 29.62 12.97
C ILE A 6 1.65 29.09 12.73
N GLN A 7 2.31 28.68 13.79
CA GLN A 7 3.54 27.89 13.69
C GLN A 7 3.14 26.54 13.10
N TRP A 8 3.39 26.39 11.82
CA TRP A 8 3.37 25.09 11.19
C TRP A 8 4.59 24.35 11.76
N GLU A 9 4.37 23.36 12.64
CA GLU A 9 5.39 22.34 12.82
C GLU A 9 5.69 21.79 11.44
N GLU A 10 6.95 21.83 11.02
CA GLU A 10 7.39 21.17 9.80
C GLU A 10 7.15 19.67 9.99
N LYS A 11 5.95 19.18 9.66
CA LYS A 11 5.76 17.78 9.39
C LYS A 11 6.77 17.47 8.30
N LYS A 12 7.72 16.60 8.59
CA LYS A 12 8.57 16.01 7.55
C LYS A 12 7.63 15.38 6.52
N MET A 13 7.33 16.15 5.47
CA MET A 13 6.50 15.64 4.39
C MET A 13 7.23 14.48 3.73
N LEU A 14 6.49 13.45 3.36
CA LEU A 14 7.02 12.40 2.51
C LEU A 14 7.52 13.01 1.20
N ASN A 15 8.61 12.47 0.70
CA ASN A 15 9.02 12.76 -0.66
C ASN A 15 7.99 12.18 -1.61
N PHE A 16 7.47 12.98 -2.51
CA PHE A 16 6.61 12.54 -3.59
C PHE A 16 6.90 13.35 -4.83
N ASN A 17 7.61 12.75 -5.76
CA ASN A 17 7.94 13.40 -7.00
C ASN A 17 6.79 13.29 -8.00
N PHE A 18 5.78 14.12 -7.82
CA PHE A 18 4.58 14.13 -8.63
C PHE A 18 4.89 14.27 -10.13
N LEU A 19 5.87 15.08 -10.51
CA LEU A 19 6.21 15.32 -11.91
C LEU A 19 6.77 14.09 -12.60
N ASN A 20 7.60 13.31 -11.91
CA ASN A 20 8.14 12.07 -12.48
C ASN A 20 7.04 11.03 -12.70
N ASN A 21 6.09 10.96 -11.77
CA ASN A 21 4.99 10.02 -11.86
C ASN A 21 3.92 10.43 -12.88
N MET A 22 3.67 11.73 -13.05
CA MET A 22 2.56 12.27 -13.85
C MET A 22 2.57 11.79 -15.30
N ARG A 23 3.76 11.67 -15.92
CA ARG A 23 3.90 11.16 -17.30
C ARG A 23 3.40 9.71 -17.39
N HIS A 24 3.87 8.85 -16.51
CA HIS A 24 3.51 7.43 -16.55
C HIS A 24 2.05 7.19 -16.14
N TRP A 25 1.52 8.04 -15.28
CA TRP A 25 0.09 8.03 -14.96
C TRP A 25 -0.76 8.46 -16.15
N GLY A 26 -0.29 9.44 -16.93
CA GLY A 26 -0.92 9.82 -18.21
C GLY A 26 -0.90 8.68 -19.23
N ASP A 27 0.23 7.99 -19.38
CA ASP A 27 0.35 6.80 -20.25
C ASP A 27 -0.60 5.69 -19.80
N GLY A 28 -0.68 5.43 -18.48
CA GLY A 28 -1.59 4.47 -17.89
C GLY A 28 -3.07 4.82 -18.11
N LEU A 29 -3.43 6.10 -17.92
CA LEU A 29 -4.78 6.57 -18.19
C LEU A 29 -5.15 6.39 -19.67
N ALA A 30 -4.25 6.72 -20.59
CA ALA A 30 -4.47 6.52 -22.01
C ALA A 30 -4.72 5.03 -22.34
N LYS A 31 -3.98 4.10 -21.70
CA LYS A 31 -4.22 2.67 -21.83
C LYS A 31 -5.60 2.28 -21.31
N VAL A 32 -6.01 2.79 -20.16
CA VAL A 32 -7.35 2.58 -19.59
C VAL A 32 -8.43 3.05 -20.57
N GLU A 33 -8.31 4.25 -21.10
CA GLU A 33 -9.29 4.82 -22.02
C GLU A 33 -9.42 4.06 -23.35
N HIS A 34 -8.33 3.53 -23.87
CA HIS A 34 -8.32 2.88 -25.18
C HIS A 34 -8.53 1.36 -25.12
N GLU A 35 -7.97 0.68 -24.12
CA GLU A 35 -7.91 -0.77 -24.08
C GLU A 35 -8.74 -1.37 -22.92
N MET A 36 -8.86 -0.65 -21.79
CA MET A 36 -9.42 -1.17 -20.54
C MET A 36 -10.45 -0.22 -19.92
N LYS A 37 -11.44 0.22 -20.69
CA LYS A 37 -12.42 1.24 -20.25
C LYS A 37 -13.16 0.88 -18.96
N HIS A 38 -13.37 -0.40 -18.70
CA HIS A 38 -13.98 -0.91 -17.46
C HIS A 38 -13.12 -0.68 -16.22
N LYS A 39 -11.82 -0.36 -16.38
CA LYS A 39 -10.89 0.00 -15.30
C LYS A 39 -10.80 1.50 -15.02
N HIS A 40 -11.64 2.31 -15.65
CA HIS A 40 -11.62 3.77 -15.45
C HIS A 40 -11.97 4.16 -14.00
N ASP A 41 -12.93 3.47 -13.40
CA ASP A 41 -13.31 3.72 -12.01
C ASP A 41 -12.22 3.27 -11.04
N ASP A 42 -11.51 2.20 -11.32
CA ASP A 42 -10.35 1.75 -10.54
C ASP A 42 -9.29 2.85 -10.48
N PHE A 43 -8.96 3.44 -11.64
CA PHE A 43 -8.01 4.55 -11.70
C PHE A 43 -8.46 5.78 -10.90
N ARG A 44 -9.75 6.16 -11.02
CA ARG A 44 -10.32 7.26 -10.23
C ARG A 44 -10.24 6.98 -8.73
N GLN A 45 -10.54 5.76 -8.32
CA GLN A 45 -10.50 5.36 -6.92
C GLN A 45 -9.08 5.34 -6.36
N ALA A 46 -8.10 4.89 -7.15
CA ALA A 46 -6.70 4.90 -6.74
C ALA A 46 -6.17 6.32 -6.44
N LEU A 47 -6.69 7.32 -7.14
CA LEU A 47 -6.35 8.74 -6.93
C LEU A 47 -7.38 9.49 -6.06
N ASN A 48 -8.34 8.80 -5.46
CA ASN A 48 -9.26 9.40 -4.52
C ASN A 48 -8.50 9.95 -3.30
N PRO A 49 -8.88 11.13 -2.77
CA PRO A 49 -8.24 11.70 -1.57
C PRO A 49 -8.12 10.73 -0.40
N ASN A 50 -9.16 9.94 -0.12
CA ASN A 50 -9.11 8.95 0.97
C ASN A 50 -8.05 7.88 0.74
N THR A 51 -7.92 7.35 -0.49
CA THR A 51 -6.90 6.37 -0.85
C THR A 51 -5.50 6.97 -0.77
N MET A 52 -5.33 8.19 -1.27
CA MET A 52 -4.07 8.93 -1.20
C MET A 52 -3.65 9.18 0.26
N GLU A 53 -4.56 9.70 1.08
CA GLU A 53 -4.29 9.98 2.51
C GLU A 53 -3.99 8.70 3.29
N ALA A 54 -4.68 7.61 3.01
CA ALA A 54 -4.43 6.32 3.64
C ALA A 54 -3.01 5.79 3.31
N ALA A 55 -2.61 5.88 2.04
CA ALA A 55 -1.28 5.47 1.61
C ALA A 55 -0.16 6.35 2.23
N ILE A 56 -0.37 7.66 2.23
CA ILE A 56 0.55 8.62 2.85
C ILE A 56 0.72 8.28 4.34
N TRP A 57 -0.37 8.15 5.07
CA TRP A 57 -0.34 7.82 6.49
C TRP A 57 0.38 6.50 6.77
N LEU A 58 0.09 5.44 5.99
CA LEU A 58 0.76 4.15 6.15
C LEU A 58 2.27 4.28 5.98
N VAL A 59 2.72 4.96 4.91
CA VAL A 59 4.16 5.09 4.62
C VAL A 59 4.86 6.01 5.64
N GLU A 60 4.20 7.08 6.12
CA GLU A 60 4.72 7.93 7.19
C GLU A 60 4.99 7.13 8.48
N GLU A 61 3.98 6.37 8.93
CA GLU A 61 4.10 5.61 10.18
C GLU A 61 5.06 4.42 10.04
N LEU A 62 5.09 3.78 8.87
CA LEU A 62 6.07 2.73 8.58
C LEU A 62 7.50 3.29 8.62
N LYS A 63 7.77 4.38 7.91
CA LYS A 63 9.08 5.04 7.89
C LYS A 63 9.53 5.43 9.30
N LYS A 64 8.65 6.06 10.07
CA LYS A 64 8.91 6.43 11.46
C LYS A 64 9.23 5.20 12.32
N THR A 65 8.44 4.13 12.17
CA THR A 65 8.65 2.88 12.90
C THR A 65 10.01 2.27 12.60
N LEU A 66 10.43 2.27 11.33
CA LEU A 66 11.76 1.78 10.91
C LEU A 66 12.88 2.64 11.49
N GLU A 67 12.74 3.96 11.46
CA GLU A 67 13.74 4.90 12.00
C GLU A 67 13.89 4.77 13.53
N GLU A 68 12.78 4.69 14.27
CA GLU A 68 12.75 4.65 15.74
C GLU A 68 13.26 3.32 16.32
N ASN A 69 13.03 2.21 15.62
CA ASN A 69 13.42 0.90 16.11
C ASN A 69 14.78 0.43 15.58
N TYR A 70 15.57 1.33 15.01
CA TYR A 70 16.93 1.03 14.48
C TYR A 70 16.96 -0.11 13.46
N MET A 71 15.86 -0.32 12.76
CA MET A 71 15.76 -1.29 11.68
C MET A 71 16.44 -0.72 10.42
N LYS A 72 17.76 -0.64 10.45
CA LYS A 72 18.59 -0.09 9.35
C LYS A 72 19.09 -1.24 8.50
N GLU A 73 18.22 -1.74 7.65
CA GLU A 73 18.70 -2.49 6.51
C GLU A 73 19.19 -1.50 5.44
N GLU A 74 20.18 -1.89 4.66
CA GLU A 74 20.60 -1.08 3.51
C GLU A 74 19.45 -0.95 2.51
N GLN A 75 18.72 -2.06 2.31
CA GLN A 75 17.53 -2.13 1.48
C GLN A 75 16.54 -3.14 2.07
N TYR A 76 15.23 -2.85 1.90
CA TYR A 76 14.14 -3.72 2.33
C TYR A 76 13.52 -4.47 1.17
N ASN A 77 13.27 -5.77 1.35
CA ASN A 77 12.43 -6.56 0.46
C ASN A 77 10.99 -6.49 0.96
N ILE A 78 10.10 -5.98 0.13
CA ILE A 78 8.72 -5.63 0.51
C ILE A 78 7.73 -6.50 -0.27
N LEU A 79 6.75 -7.06 0.44
CA LEU A 79 5.60 -7.75 -0.12
C LEU A 79 4.36 -6.87 0.06
N VAL A 80 3.71 -6.51 -1.03
CA VAL A 80 2.44 -5.79 -1.03
C VAL A 80 1.34 -6.75 -1.46
N LEU A 81 0.43 -7.02 -0.55
CA LEU A 81 -0.75 -7.86 -0.78
C LEU A 81 -1.94 -6.98 -1.18
N ASN A 82 -2.79 -7.49 -2.08
CA ASN A 82 -3.90 -6.73 -2.66
C ASN A 82 -3.38 -5.40 -3.25
N SER A 83 -2.34 -5.53 -4.09
CA SER A 83 -1.55 -4.38 -4.54
C SER A 83 -2.27 -3.51 -5.57
N TRP A 84 -3.30 -4.06 -6.21
CA TRP A 84 -4.13 -3.39 -7.22
C TRP A 84 -3.29 -2.67 -8.29
N LEU A 85 -3.55 -1.38 -8.55
CA LEU A 85 -2.79 -0.56 -9.50
C LEU A 85 -1.38 -0.15 -8.98
N GLY A 86 -1.09 -0.41 -7.71
CA GLY A 86 0.15 0.00 -7.07
C GLY A 86 0.32 1.50 -6.86
N ILE A 87 -0.66 2.32 -7.24
CA ILE A 87 -0.64 3.78 -7.03
C ILE A 87 -1.65 4.18 -5.93
N PRO A 88 -1.29 5.13 -5.05
CA PRO A 88 0.00 5.85 -4.96
C PRO A 88 1.08 5.12 -4.15
N LEU A 89 0.81 3.92 -3.66
CA LEU A 89 1.64 3.24 -2.66
C LEU A 89 3.07 2.97 -3.16
N VAL A 90 3.24 2.44 -4.39
CA VAL A 90 4.57 2.11 -4.93
C VAL A 90 5.47 3.34 -5.01
N PRO A 91 5.04 4.47 -5.62
CA PRO A 91 5.80 5.70 -5.59
C PRO A 91 6.19 6.15 -4.18
N LEU A 92 5.25 6.14 -3.26
CA LEU A 92 5.49 6.57 -1.88
C LEU A 92 6.53 5.68 -1.19
N LEU A 93 6.46 4.36 -1.37
CA LEU A 93 7.46 3.43 -0.83
C LEU A 93 8.84 3.70 -1.43
N CYS A 94 8.95 3.73 -2.75
CA CYS A 94 10.22 3.89 -3.46
C CYS A 94 10.91 5.22 -3.18
N GLU A 95 10.17 6.28 -2.91
CA GLU A 95 10.73 7.61 -2.63
C GLU A 95 11.04 7.85 -1.14
N ASN A 96 10.54 7.01 -0.23
CA ASN A 96 10.67 7.25 1.21
C ASN A 96 11.33 6.12 1.99
N ILE A 97 11.41 4.93 1.43
CA ILE A 97 12.01 3.74 2.03
C ILE A 97 13.06 3.20 1.07
N SER A 98 14.18 2.71 1.60
CA SER A 98 15.22 2.07 0.78
C SER A 98 14.74 0.68 0.34
N VAL A 99 14.10 0.61 -0.84
CA VAL A 99 13.51 -0.62 -1.39
C VAL A 99 14.56 -1.35 -2.23
N GLY A 100 14.80 -2.63 -1.93
CA GLY A 100 15.62 -3.52 -2.74
C GLY A 100 14.81 -4.34 -3.72
N GLU A 101 13.84 -5.08 -3.20
CA GLU A 101 12.93 -5.88 -4.01
C GLU A 101 11.48 -5.63 -3.59
N LEU A 102 10.58 -5.48 -4.58
CA LEU A 102 9.16 -5.24 -4.36
C LEU A 102 8.35 -6.35 -5.02
N HIS A 103 7.55 -7.04 -4.23
CA HIS A 103 6.61 -8.06 -4.68
C HIS A 103 5.19 -7.50 -4.62
N LEU A 104 4.55 -7.31 -5.76
CA LEU A 104 3.17 -6.86 -5.87
C LEU A 104 2.27 -8.07 -6.18
N VAL A 105 1.35 -8.36 -5.28
CA VAL A 105 0.47 -9.53 -5.37
C VAL A 105 -0.98 -9.08 -5.47
N ASP A 106 -1.68 -9.54 -6.49
CA ASP A 106 -3.09 -9.30 -6.69
C ASP A 106 -3.75 -10.43 -7.47
N ILE A 107 -5.04 -10.64 -7.28
CA ILE A 107 -5.84 -11.58 -8.06
C ILE A 107 -6.23 -10.97 -9.42
N ASP A 108 -6.28 -9.65 -9.52
CA ASP A 108 -6.64 -8.93 -10.73
C ASP A 108 -5.42 -8.73 -11.64
N ASN A 109 -5.30 -9.60 -12.63
CA ASN A 109 -4.19 -9.52 -13.59
C ASN A 109 -4.20 -8.24 -14.42
N GLU A 110 -5.35 -7.66 -14.72
CA GLU A 110 -5.43 -6.41 -15.48
C GLU A 110 -4.95 -5.23 -14.63
N ALA A 111 -5.25 -5.23 -13.32
CA ALA A 111 -4.71 -4.26 -12.39
C ALA A 111 -3.17 -4.36 -12.33
N LEU A 112 -2.61 -5.57 -12.29
CA LEU A 112 -1.16 -5.78 -12.31
C LEU A 112 -0.52 -5.31 -13.63
N GLU A 113 -1.18 -5.53 -14.78
CA GLU A 113 -0.70 -5.01 -16.07
C GLU A 113 -0.72 -3.48 -16.14
N LEU A 114 -1.74 -2.85 -15.55
CA LEU A 114 -1.78 -1.39 -15.40
C LEU A 114 -0.72 -0.90 -14.40
N SER A 115 -0.52 -1.63 -13.30
CA SER A 115 0.54 -1.33 -12.33
C SER A 115 1.92 -1.22 -12.98
N LYS A 116 2.25 -2.09 -13.94
CA LYS A 116 3.51 -2.02 -14.71
C LYS A 116 3.64 -0.72 -15.50
N VAL A 117 2.54 -0.18 -16.00
CA VAL A 117 2.54 1.09 -16.75
C VAL A 117 2.65 2.27 -15.81
N PHE A 118 1.80 2.32 -14.76
CA PHE A 118 1.77 3.44 -13.82
C PHE A 118 3.08 3.59 -13.04
N ASN A 119 3.72 2.48 -12.70
CA ASN A 119 4.94 2.44 -11.91
C ASN A 119 6.21 2.25 -12.75
N LYS A 120 6.13 2.47 -14.08
CA LYS A 120 7.22 2.23 -15.03
C LYS A 120 8.51 2.96 -14.66
N HIS A 121 8.42 4.14 -14.08
CA HIS A 121 9.59 4.91 -13.63
C HIS A 121 10.48 4.09 -12.68
N TYR A 122 9.88 3.42 -11.70
CA TYR A 122 10.62 2.62 -10.70
C TYR A 122 11.06 1.25 -11.22
N ILE A 123 10.30 0.69 -12.18
CA ILE A 123 10.58 -0.63 -12.77
C ILE A 123 11.71 -0.54 -13.80
N ALA A 124 11.72 0.53 -14.63
CA ALA A 124 12.61 0.63 -15.79
C ALA A 124 14.03 1.11 -15.43
N GLU A 125 14.22 1.78 -14.30
CA GLU A 125 15.54 2.32 -13.91
C GLU A 125 16.43 1.29 -13.23
N GLU A 126 16.02 0.02 -13.17
CA GLU A 126 16.75 -1.13 -12.58
C GLU A 126 17.25 -0.94 -11.14
N TYR A 127 16.85 0.16 -10.48
CA TYR A 127 17.21 0.39 -9.07
C TYR A 127 16.44 -0.50 -8.11
N ILE A 128 15.25 -0.97 -8.55
CA ILE A 128 14.36 -1.79 -7.73
C ILE A 128 13.86 -2.94 -8.60
N LYS A 129 14.03 -4.15 -8.10
CA LYS A 129 13.42 -5.32 -8.73
C LYS A 129 11.96 -5.41 -8.34
N VAL A 130 11.06 -5.26 -9.30
CA VAL A 130 9.61 -5.34 -9.09
C VAL A 130 9.06 -6.61 -9.72
N ASN A 131 8.46 -7.46 -8.88
CA ASN A 131 7.80 -8.70 -9.29
C ASN A 131 6.29 -8.53 -9.17
N HIS A 132 5.56 -8.93 -10.21
CA HIS A 132 4.10 -8.91 -10.22
C HIS A 132 3.60 -10.36 -10.19
N TRP A 133 2.78 -10.69 -9.19
CA TRP A 133 2.27 -12.03 -8.95
C TRP A 133 0.75 -12.03 -9.04
N ASN A 134 0.21 -12.68 -10.07
CA ASN A 134 -1.23 -12.89 -10.16
C ASN A 134 -1.61 -14.12 -9.33
N LEU A 135 -1.94 -13.92 -8.09
CA LEU A 135 -2.23 -14.96 -7.12
C LEU A 135 -3.48 -14.64 -6.31
N ASP A 136 -4.32 -15.64 -6.11
CA ASP A 136 -5.36 -15.61 -5.09
C ASP A 136 -4.71 -15.91 -3.72
N ILE A 137 -4.56 -14.86 -2.93
CA ILE A 137 -3.71 -14.83 -1.74
C ILE A 137 -3.98 -15.98 -0.75
N PRO A 138 -5.23 -16.35 -0.41
CA PRO A 138 -5.49 -17.45 0.51
C PRO A 138 -4.94 -18.80 0.06
N PHE A 139 -4.87 -19.01 -1.26
CA PHE A 139 -4.38 -20.26 -1.83
C PHE A 139 -2.88 -20.22 -2.13
N ALA A 140 -2.26 -19.04 -2.07
CA ALA A 140 -0.85 -18.81 -2.38
C ALA A 140 0.04 -18.70 -1.14
N PHE A 141 -0.45 -18.94 0.06
CA PHE A 141 0.36 -18.79 1.29
C PHE A 141 1.63 -19.64 1.27
N ASP A 142 1.58 -20.85 0.72
CA ASP A 142 2.75 -21.71 0.66
C ASP A 142 3.87 -21.10 -0.22
N GLU A 143 3.51 -20.42 -1.30
CA GLU A 143 4.44 -19.71 -2.18
C GLU A 143 4.95 -18.43 -1.53
N LEU A 144 4.03 -17.62 -0.98
CA LEU A 144 4.35 -16.35 -0.32
C LEU A 144 5.20 -16.57 0.93
N ASN A 145 4.97 -17.65 1.68
CA ASN A 145 5.73 -18.01 2.87
C ASN A 145 7.20 -18.35 2.58
N GLN A 146 7.56 -18.64 1.32
CA GLN A 146 8.95 -18.89 0.92
C GLN A 146 9.72 -17.60 0.62
N LEU A 147 9.02 -16.49 0.43
CA LEU A 147 9.66 -15.20 0.16
C LEU A 147 10.39 -14.68 1.40
N LYS A 148 11.63 -14.27 1.19
CA LYS A 148 12.44 -13.61 2.23
C LYS A 148 12.16 -12.10 2.18
N VAL A 149 11.05 -11.70 2.75
CA VAL A 149 10.66 -10.30 2.81
C VAL A 149 10.83 -9.73 4.22
N ASP A 150 11.15 -8.47 4.30
CA ASP A 150 11.37 -7.75 5.55
C ASP A 150 10.11 -7.01 5.99
N ILE A 151 9.27 -6.62 5.02
CA ILE A 151 8.04 -5.88 5.26
C ILE A 151 6.91 -6.50 4.44
N VAL A 152 5.75 -6.68 5.08
CA VAL A 152 4.50 -7.08 4.44
C VAL A 152 3.50 -5.93 4.58
N ILE A 153 2.92 -5.48 3.48
CA ILE A 153 2.00 -4.35 3.44
C ILE A 153 0.66 -4.79 2.83
N THR A 154 -0.44 -4.32 3.41
CA THR A 154 -1.74 -4.27 2.74
C THR A 154 -2.52 -3.05 3.20
N MET A 155 -3.15 -2.36 2.23
CA MET A 155 -4.03 -1.21 2.47
C MET A 155 -5.52 -1.59 2.49
N GLY A 156 -5.86 -2.81 2.08
CA GLY A 156 -7.23 -3.27 1.92
C GLY A 156 -7.46 -4.63 2.60
N ALA A 157 -7.04 -4.78 3.87
CA ALA A 157 -7.18 -6.04 4.57
C ALA A 157 -8.66 -6.44 4.79
N GLU A 158 -9.60 -5.49 4.73
CA GLU A 158 -11.04 -5.77 4.75
C GLU A 158 -11.53 -6.55 3.53
N GLN A 159 -10.81 -6.49 2.42
CA GLN A 159 -11.14 -7.21 1.18
C GLN A 159 -10.48 -8.58 1.10
N MET A 160 -9.71 -8.95 2.11
CA MET A 160 -8.91 -10.17 2.14
C MET A 160 -9.37 -11.10 3.26
N TYR A 161 -9.03 -12.38 3.12
CA TYR A 161 -9.11 -13.31 4.24
C TYR A 161 -8.11 -12.95 5.34
N PRO A 162 -8.36 -13.39 6.60
CA PRO A 162 -7.44 -13.12 7.71
C PRO A 162 -6.01 -13.56 7.43
N LEU A 163 -5.05 -12.68 7.72
CA LEU A 163 -3.62 -12.91 7.44
C LEU A 163 -2.91 -13.81 8.45
N LYS A 164 -3.59 -14.32 9.47
CA LYS A 164 -3.01 -15.12 10.58
C LYS A 164 -2.21 -16.35 10.14
N ASP A 165 -2.49 -16.85 8.94
CA ASP A 165 -1.84 -18.03 8.37
C ASP A 165 -0.67 -17.67 7.44
N LEU A 166 -0.50 -16.40 7.10
CA LEU A 166 0.66 -15.91 6.35
C LEU A 166 1.89 -15.87 7.26
N LYS A 167 2.91 -16.63 6.88
CA LYS A 167 4.20 -16.68 7.59
C LYS A 167 5.28 -16.42 6.58
N THR A 168 6.00 -15.32 6.74
CA THR A 168 7.17 -15.06 5.90
C THR A 168 8.35 -15.92 6.31
N ALA A 169 9.29 -16.19 5.38
CA ALA A 169 10.54 -16.87 5.71
C ALA A 169 11.39 -16.07 6.71
N ASN A 170 11.25 -14.75 6.71
CA ASN A 170 11.86 -13.88 7.72
C ASN A 170 10.93 -13.75 8.93
N LYS A 171 11.33 -14.36 10.06
CA LYS A 171 10.58 -14.34 11.33
C LYS A 171 10.50 -12.95 11.99
N HIS A 172 11.29 -12.01 11.51
CA HIS A 172 11.35 -10.63 11.99
C HIS A 172 10.64 -9.65 11.03
N ALA A 173 9.95 -10.16 10.02
CA ALA A 173 9.23 -9.31 9.09
C ALA A 173 8.19 -8.44 9.82
N ILE A 174 8.12 -7.18 9.40
CA ILE A 174 7.16 -6.19 9.89
C ILE A 174 5.89 -6.27 9.04
N PHE A 175 4.74 -6.21 9.66
CA PHE A 175 3.45 -6.17 9.00
C PHE A 175 2.85 -4.77 9.16
N ALA A 176 2.64 -4.07 8.05
CA ALA A 176 1.93 -2.79 7.98
C ALA A 176 0.55 -3.04 7.35
N VAL A 177 -0.46 -3.10 8.19
CA VAL A 177 -1.81 -3.54 7.81
C VAL A 177 -2.81 -2.43 8.06
N GLN A 178 -3.53 -2.03 7.01
CA GLN A 178 -4.70 -1.17 7.12
C GLN A 178 -5.97 -1.97 6.87
N ASN A 179 -7.04 -1.57 7.56
CA ASN A 179 -8.36 -2.16 7.43
C ASN A 179 -9.44 -1.10 7.65
N SER A 180 -10.59 -1.30 7.08
CA SER A 180 -11.76 -0.44 7.23
C SER A 180 -12.82 -1.08 8.14
N ASN A 181 -13.59 -0.24 8.82
CA ASN A 181 -14.81 -0.66 9.54
C ASN A 181 -16.08 -0.43 8.70
N VAL A 182 -15.94 0.02 7.46
CA VAL A 182 -17.09 0.25 6.56
C VAL A 182 -17.52 -1.09 5.99
N ILE A 183 -18.65 -1.58 6.49
CA ILE A 183 -19.30 -2.79 5.97
C ILE A 183 -20.17 -2.34 4.79
N GLU A 184 -19.57 -2.02 3.67
CA GLU A 184 -20.30 -1.95 2.41
C GLU A 184 -20.44 -3.38 1.87
N GLU A 185 -21.68 -3.76 1.58
CA GLU A 185 -22.08 -5.14 1.25
C GLU A 185 -21.30 -5.78 0.09
N MET A 186 -20.52 -5.01 -0.65
CA MET A 186 -19.86 -5.47 -1.89
C MET A 186 -18.38 -5.80 -1.74
N TYR A 187 -17.65 -5.28 -0.75
CA TYR A 187 -16.18 -5.37 -0.74
C TYR A 187 -15.55 -5.80 0.57
N GLY A 188 -16.27 -5.70 1.70
CA GLY A 188 -15.70 -5.97 3.02
C GLY A 188 -16.04 -7.35 3.57
N ILE A 189 -15.22 -8.36 3.28
CA ILE A 189 -15.40 -9.72 3.86
C ILE A 189 -14.75 -9.84 5.24
N ASN A 190 -13.86 -8.90 5.60
CA ASN A 190 -13.01 -8.98 6.79
C ASN A 190 -12.85 -7.60 7.46
N CYS A 191 -13.91 -6.81 7.50
CA CYS A 191 -13.91 -5.54 8.22
C CYS A 191 -13.74 -5.74 9.71
N VAL A 192 -13.03 -4.84 10.37
CA VAL A 192 -12.83 -4.86 11.82
C VAL A 192 -13.25 -3.54 12.45
N ASP A 193 -13.70 -3.57 13.70
CA ASP A 193 -14.19 -2.41 14.45
C ASP A 193 -13.13 -1.75 15.35
N SER A 194 -12.01 -2.42 15.55
CA SER A 194 -10.98 -1.97 16.47
C SER A 194 -9.58 -2.44 16.07
N GLU A 195 -8.56 -1.71 16.55
CA GLU A 195 -7.15 -2.09 16.35
C GLU A 195 -6.86 -3.46 16.96
N LYS A 196 -7.48 -3.77 18.10
CA LYS A 196 -7.33 -5.08 18.74
C LYS A 196 -7.85 -6.20 17.84
N ALA A 197 -9.03 -6.01 17.25
CA ALA A 197 -9.60 -6.98 16.32
C ALA A 197 -8.70 -7.15 15.08
N LEU A 198 -8.08 -6.06 14.57
CA LEU A 198 -7.13 -6.13 13.47
C LEU A 198 -5.89 -6.94 13.82
N ILE A 199 -5.30 -6.70 14.99
CA ILE A 199 -4.13 -7.43 15.49
C ILE A 199 -4.41 -8.93 15.61
N GLU A 200 -5.56 -9.28 16.20
CA GLU A 200 -5.99 -10.68 16.37
C GLU A 200 -6.25 -11.35 15.02
N ASN A 201 -6.91 -10.65 14.11
CA ASN A 201 -7.22 -11.12 12.77
C ASN A 201 -5.96 -11.34 11.91
N ALA A 202 -5.00 -10.44 12.01
CA ALA A 202 -3.71 -10.57 11.34
C ALA A 202 -2.75 -11.55 12.04
N GLY A 203 -3.10 -12.07 13.23
CA GLY A 203 -2.26 -13.01 13.99
C GLY A 203 -0.97 -12.40 14.54
N LEU A 204 -0.92 -11.08 14.70
CA LEU A 204 0.26 -10.36 15.17
C LEU A 204 0.40 -10.46 16.70
N LYS A 205 1.65 -10.57 17.16
CA LYS A 205 1.95 -10.71 18.60
C LYS A 205 2.52 -9.45 19.22
N ASN A 206 3.35 -8.75 18.48
CA ASN A 206 4.01 -7.52 18.90
C ASN A 206 3.56 -6.39 18.00
N THR A 207 3.34 -5.24 18.56
CA THR A 207 2.85 -4.06 17.85
C THR A 207 3.77 -2.90 18.14
N TYR A 208 4.30 -2.28 17.09
CA TYR A 208 5.09 -1.05 17.18
C TYR A 208 4.21 0.19 17.16
N TYR A 209 3.14 0.12 16.36
CA TYR A 209 2.22 1.24 16.16
C TYR A 209 0.78 0.74 15.97
N THR A 210 -0.17 1.50 16.51
CA THR A 210 -1.60 1.39 16.18
C THR A 210 -2.20 2.79 16.07
N GLY A 211 -3.14 2.97 15.16
CA GLY A 211 -3.82 4.25 15.00
C GLY A 211 -5.10 4.13 14.20
N LYS A 212 -5.88 5.19 14.21
CA LYS A 212 -7.13 5.33 13.46
C LYS A 212 -7.14 6.64 12.71
N GLN A 213 -7.48 6.56 11.44
CA GLN A 213 -7.73 7.73 10.61
C GLN A 213 -9.22 7.78 10.25
N LYS A 214 -9.83 8.92 10.48
CA LYS A 214 -11.21 9.16 10.05
C LYS A 214 -11.21 9.59 8.60
N GLN A 215 -11.90 8.85 7.76
CA GLN A 215 -12.14 9.20 6.37
C GLN A 215 -13.54 9.78 6.20
N PHE A 216 -13.69 10.70 5.25
CA PHE A 216 -14.96 11.29 4.90
C PHE A 216 -15.33 10.84 3.50
N TYR A 217 -16.43 10.12 3.39
CA TYR A 217 -17.01 9.80 2.09
C TYR A 217 -17.95 10.95 1.70
N TYR A 218 -17.61 11.65 0.64
CA TYR A 218 -18.51 12.60 0.02
C TYR A 218 -19.35 11.84 -0.99
N ASP A 219 -20.65 11.83 -0.78
CA ASP A 219 -21.57 11.38 -1.83
C ASP A 219 -21.48 12.39 -2.99
N TRP A 220 -20.77 12.02 -4.01
CA TRP A 220 -20.76 12.73 -5.28
C TRP A 220 -22.03 12.30 -6.06
N ASN A 221 -23.17 12.86 -5.69
CA ASN A 221 -24.42 12.79 -6.46
C ASN A 221 -24.43 13.85 -7.56
#